data_ce8f3f4ff65c5ef7fc7028640947c810
#
_entry.id   ce8f3f4ff65c5ef7fc7028640947c810
#
_cell.length_a   1.000
_cell.length_b   1.000
_cell.length_c   1.000
_cell.angle_alpha   90.00
_cell.angle_beta   90.00
_cell.angle_gamma   90.00
#
_symmetry.space_group_name_H-M   'P 1'
#
loop_
_entity.id
_entity.type
_entity.pdbx_description
1 polymer ?
#
loop_
_entity_poly.entity_id
_entity_poly.type
_entity_poly.pdbx_seq_one_letter_code
_entity_poly.pdbx_strand_id
1 'polypeptide(L)'
;MPRSANLRERILKVAGEKFLSQGFYKVSVDSLVAELRTSKSSIYKFFSSKEDLVATLVDQLNGIINRQLQQIVDHADLGFEDKLLQITRFTGKLLGLVSERFLEDLRIHTPDLWESYQRERQRRIQTYYRRLFEQGIREGLIRDDIDLQLIILAYLQLTELTVQTDELSELPYSGEEVYEHITTLFLEGTLSAG
;
A
#
# COMPACT_ATOMS: atom_id res chain seq x y z
N MET A 1 -22.45 11.09 18.42
CA MET A 1 -21.12 11.53 17.93
C MET A 1 -21.16 13.01 17.64
N PRO A 2 -20.20 13.85 18.10
CA PRO A 2 -20.23 15.29 17.83
C PRO A 2 -20.08 15.57 16.32
N ARG A 3 -20.82 16.57 15.81
CA ARG A 3 -20.78 17.01 14.40
C ARG A 3 -19.37 17.27 13.84
N SER A 4 -18.42 17.62 14.69
CA SER A 4 -17.03 17.91 14.32
C SER A 4 -16.22 16.67 13.96
N ALA A 5 -16.38 15.54 14.67
CA ALA A 5 -15.71 14.27 14.32
C ALA A 5 -16.16 13.77 12.94
N ASN A 6 -17.44 13.88 12.65
CA ASN A 6 -18.00 13.54 11.36
C ASN A 6 -17.41 14.40 10.20
N LEU A 7 -17.17 15.71 10.42
CA LEU A 7 -16.60 16.56 9.38
C LEU A 7 -15.12 16.22 9.10
N ARG A 8 -14.32 15.95 10.12
CA ARG A 8 -12.92 15.53 9.95
C ARG A 8 -12.81 14.25 9.14
N GLU A 9 -13.62 13.25 9.45
CA GLU A 9 -13.67 11.98 8.71
C GLU A 9 -14.11 12.17 7.27
N ARG A 10 -15.11 13.03 7.02
CA ARG A 10 -15.57 13.36 5.67
C ARG A 10 -14.48 14.07 4.85
N ILE A 11 -13.73 14.98 5.47
CA ILE A 11 -12.60 15.65 4.80
C ILE A 11 -11.56 14.61 4.39
N LEU A 12 -11.16 13.73 5.31
CA LEU A 12 -10.18 12.68 5.04
C LEU A 12 -10.65 11.72 3.94
N LYS A 13 -11.93 11.34 3.95
CA LYS A 13 -12.50 10.48 2.91
C LYS A 13 -12.45 11.12 1.54
N VAL A 14 -13.00 12.33 1.38
CA VAL A 14 -13.07 13.02 0.09
C VAL A 14 -11.65 13.41 -0.41
N ALA A 15 -10.79 13.86 0.50
CA ALA A 15 -9.39 14.15 0.15
C ALA A 15 -8.66 12.88 -0.25
N GLY A 16 -8.85 11.77 0.48
CA GLY A 16 -8.27 10.47 0.17
C GLY A 16 -8.64 9.98 -1.22
N GLU A 17 -9.93 9.96 -1.55
CA GLU A 17 -10.43 9.55 -2.88
C GLU A 17 -9.78 10.37 -4.01
N LYS A 18 -9.66 11.69 -3.84
CA LYS A 18 -9.04 12.57 -4.86
C LYS A 18 -7.53 12.44 -4.91
N PHE A 19 -6.88 12.51 -3.76
CA PHE A 19 -5.41 12.52 -3.70
C PHE A 19 -4.82 11.21 -4.19
N LEU A 20 -5.40 10.09 -3.75
CA LEU A 20 -4.91 8.77 -4.14
C LEU A 20 -5.10 8.48 -5.62
N SER A 21 -6.21 8.94 -6.22
CA SER A 21 -6.50 8.66 -7.64
C SER A 21 -5.85 9.65 -8.62
N GLN A 22 -5.63 10.92 -8.23
CA GLN A 22 -5.21 11.98 -9.16
C GLN A 22 -3.88 12.65 -8.79
N GLY A 23 -3.26 12.23 -7.66
CA GLY A 23 -2.18 12.97 -7.01
C GLY A 23 -2.72 14.14 -6.19
N PHE A 24 -1.95 14.55 -5.19
CA PHE A 24 -2.42 15.62 -4.31
C PHE A 24 -1.98 17.01 -4.76
N TYR A 25 -0.90 17.13 -5.51
CA TYR A 25 -0.33 18.44 -5.84
C TYR A 25 -1.32 19.32 -6.61
N LYS A 26 -1.99 18.77 -7.63
CA LYS A 26 -2.96 19.48 -8.47
C LYS A 26 -4.33 19.66 -7.83
N VAL A 27 -4.68 18.87 -6.82
CA VAL A 27 -5.98 19.00 -6.14
C VAL A 27 -5.93 20.19 -5.18
N SER A 28 -6.77 21.21 -5.44
CA SER A 28 -6.83 22.41 -4.59
C SER A 28 -7.72 22.20 -3.36
N VAL A 29 -7.44 22.94 -2.28
CA VAL A 29 -8.33 22.96 -1.10
C VAL A 29 -9.71 23.52 -1.47
N ASP A 30 -9.80 24.41 -2.48
CA ASP A 30 -11.07 24.94 -2.97
C ASP A 30 -11.95 23.86 -3.58
N SER A 31 -11.37 22.89 -4.30
CA SER A 31 -12.12 21.77 -4.84
C SER A 31 -12.69 20.86 -3.74
N LEU A 32 -11.95 20.68 -2.64
CA LEU A 32 -12.45 19.95 -1.46
C LEU A 32 -13.57 20.70 -0.75
N VAL A 33 -13.43 22.02 -0.61
CA VAL A 33 -14.44 22.91 -0.01
C VAL A 33 -15.76 22.83 -0.79
N ALA A 34 -15.71 22.92 -2.11
CA ALA A 34 -16.87 22.84 -2.98
C ALA A 34 -17.59 21.50 -2.84
N GLU A 35 -16.85 20.40 -2.88
CA GLU A 35 -17.43 19.05 -2.79
C GLU A 35 -18.02 18.74 -1.41
N LEU A 36 -17.31 19.14 -0.36
CA LEU A 36 -17.76 18.97 1.02
C LEU A 36 -18.89 19.93 1.42
N ARG A 37 -19.17 20.94 0.59
CA ARG A 37 -20.09 22.05 0.91
C ARG A 37 -19.77 22.67 2.27
N THR A 38 -18.50 23.02 2.46
CA THR A 38 -17.97 23.58 3.71
C THR A 38 -17.19 24.87 3.43
N SER A 39 -16.34 25.32 4.35
CA SER A 39 -15.46 26.48 4.17
C SER A 39 -13.99 26.09 4.34
N LYS A 40 -13.06 26.86 3.75
CA LYS A 40 -11.61 26.68 3.98
C LYS A 40 -11.30 26.73 5.47
N SER A 41 -11.89 27.68 6.21
CA SER A 41 -11.67 27.81 7.65
C SER A 41 -12.12 26.56 8.41
N SER A 42 -13.14 25.85 7.92
CA SER A 42 -13.60 24.58 8.52
C SER A 42 -12.60 23.44 8.30
N ILE A 43 -11.93 23.40 7.13
CA ILE A 43 -10.87 22.41 6.86
C ILE A 43 -9.64 22.73 7.73
N TYR A 44 -9.20 23.98 7.73
CA TYR A 44 -8.02 24.42 8.46
C TYR A 44 -8.16 24.40 9.99
N LYS A 45 -9.37 24.16 10.52
CA LYS A 45 -9.57 23.83 11.95
C LYS A 45 -9.07 22.44 12.33
N PHE A 46 -9.00 21.51 11.37
CA PHE A 46 -8.61 20.12 11.59
C PHE A 46 -7.21 19.80 11.05
N PHE A 47 -6.78 20.52 10.01
CA PHE A 47 -5.52 20.30 9.31
C PHE A 47 -4.85 21.64 9.07
N SER A 48 -3.64 21.81 9.59
CA SER A 48 -2.90 23.08 9.55
C SER A 48 -2.53 23.51 8.13
N SER A 49 -2.37 22.54 7.23
CA SER A 49 -2.06 22.74 5.81
C SER A 49 -2.60 21.57 4.96
N LYS A 50 -2.42 21.67 3.65
CA LYS A 50 -2.71 20.56 2.72
C LYS A 50 -1.72 19.40 2.95
N GLU A 51 -0.48 19.72 3.22
CA GLU A 51 0.57 18.74 3.54
C GLU A 51 0.26 17.97 4.82
N ASP A 52 -0.27 18.64 5.86
CA ASP A 52 -0.76 18.00 7.08
C ASP A 52 -1.92 17.03 6.82
N LEU A 53 -2.83 17.41 5.91
CA LEU A 53 -3.90 16.52 5.45
C LEU A 53 -3.34 15.30 4.71
N VAL A 54 -2.34 15.50 3.84
CA VAL A 54 -1.65 14.39 3.13
C VAL A 54 -0.93 13.49 4.11
N ALA A 55 -0.19 14.05 5.07
CA ALA A 55 0.52 13.28 6.10
C ALA A 55 -0.46 12.43 6.92
N THR A 56 -1.58 13.01 7.33
CA THR A 56 -2.64 12.26 8.04
C THR A 56 -3.19 11.10 7.21
N LEU A 57 -3.37 11.29 5.90
CA LEU A 57 -3.83 10.23 5.00
C LEU A 57 -2.80 9.11 4.85
N VAL A 58 -1.53 9.46 4.68
CA VAL A 58 -0.43 8.48 4.60
C VAL A 58 -0.33 7.66 5.89
N ASP A 59 -0.45 8.30 7.05
CA ASP A 59 -0.45 7.62 8.34
C ASP A 59 -1.64 6.66 8.51
N GLN A 60 -2.84 7.07 8.05
CA GLN A 60 -4.01 6.20 8.06
C GLN A 60 -3.82 4.99 7.15
N LEU A 61 -3.29 5.18 5.93
CA LEU A 61 -2.99 4.10 4.99
C LEU A 61 -1.96 3.13 5.60
N ASN A 62 -0.87 3.65 6.15
CA ASN A 62 0.12 2.84 6.84
C ASN A 62 -0.49 2.02 7.98
N GLY A 63 -1.38 2.63 8.77
CA GLY A 63 -2.09 1.94 9.84
C GLY A 63 -3.03 0.85 9.33
N ILE A 64 -3.73 1.05 8.20
CA ILE A 64 -4.58 0.04 7.56
C ILE A 64 -3.72 -1.13 7.07
N ILE A 65 -2.64 -0.84 6.34
CA ILE A 65 -1.74 -1.85 5.79
C ILE A 65 -1.13 -2.69 6.91
N ASN A 66 -0.60 -2.06 7.95
CA ASN A 66 0.02 -2.77 9.07
C ASN A 66 -0.96 -3.70 9.78
N ARG A 67 -2.17 -3.22 10.08
CA ARG A 67 -3.21 -4.05 10.72
C ARG A 67 -3.58 -5.25 9.86
N GLN A 68 -3.76 -5.05 8.55
CA GLN A 68 -4.12 -6.13 7.64
C GLN A 68 -3.01 -7.18 7.52
N LEU A 69 -1.76 -6.74 7.34
CA LEU A 69 -0.61 -7.65 7.28
C LEU A 69 -0.45 -8.42 8.59
N GLN A 70 -0.58 -7.74 9.73
CA GLN A 70 -0.50 -8.37 11.03
C GLN A 70 -1.58 -9.44 11.21
N GLN A 71 -2.84 -9.13 10.90
CA GLN A 71 -3.96 -10.07 11.00
C GLN A 71 -3.75 -11.32 10.15
N ILE A 72 -3.26 -11.16 8.93
CA ILE A 72 -2.98 -12.29 8.04
C ILE A 72 -1.82 -13.12 8.58
N VAL A 73 -0.69 -12.49 8.90
CA VAL A 73 0.53 -13.21 9.31
C VAL A 73 0.35 -13.88 10.67
N ASP A 74 -0.40 -13.28 11.60
CA ASP A 74 -0.66 -13.81 12.93
C ASP A 74 -1.79 -14.86 12.97
N HIS A 75 -2.49 -15.10 11.85
CA HIS A 75 -3.56 -16.10 11.79
C HIS A 75 -3.00 -17.51 11.98
N ALA A 76 -3.38 -18.17 13.09
CA ALA A 76 -2.78 -19.44 13.49
C ALA A 76 -3.16 -20.62 12.57
N ASP A 77 -4.38 -20.59 12.03
CA ASP A 77 -4.95 -21.71 11.26
C ASP A 77 -4.65 -21.65 9.75
N LEU A 78 -3.94 -20.58 9.29
CA LEU A 78 -3.61 -20.42 7.87
C LEU A 78 -2.17 -20.85 7.58
N GLY A 79 -2.01 -21.68 6.55
CA GLY A 79 -0.71 -22.03 5.98
C GLY A 79 -0.09 -20.87 5.17
N PHE A 80 1.14 -21.06 4.74
CA PHE A 80 1.90 -20.08 3.96
C PHE A 80 1.15 -19.63 2.69
N GLU A 81 0.65 -20.57 1.90
CA GLU A 81 -0.01 -20.28 0.62
C GLU A 81 -1.27 -19.41 0.80
N ASP A 82 -2.12 -19.77 1.78
CA ASP A 82 -3.33 -18.99 2.06
C ASP A 82 -3.02 -17.56 2.53
N LYS A 83 -2.00 -17.41 3.37
CA LYS A 83 -1.53 -16.11 3.84
C LYS A 83 -0.97 -15.28 2.69
N LEU A 84 -0.15 -15.89 1.85
CA LEU A 84 0.44 -15.21 0.70
C LEU A 84 -0.65 -14.76 -0.28
N LEU A 85 -1.61 -15.62 -0.60
CA LEU A 85 -2.76 -15.28 -1.45
C LEU A 85 -3.57 -14.11 -0.87
N GLN A 86 -3.82 -14.09 0.43
CA GLN A 86 -4.53 -12.97 1.07
C GLN A 86 -3.73 -11.67 1.01
N ILE A 87 -2.41 -11.72 1.22
CA ILE A 87 -1.53 -10.55 1.09
C ILE A 87 -1.51 -10.07 -0.36
N THR A 88 -1.40 -10.98 -1.33
CA THR A 88 -1.41 -10.66 -2.76
C THR A 88 -2.68 -9.93 -3.16
N ARG A 89 -3.85 -10.47 -2.81
CA ARG A 89 -5.14 -9.82 -3.08
C ARG A 89 -5.30 -8.47 -2.39
N PHE A 90 -4.86 -8.36 -1.15
CA PHE A 90 -4.92 -7.08 -0.43
C PHE A 90 -4.02 -6.03 -1.07
N THR A 91 -2.79 -6.41 -1.42
CA THR A 91 -1.82 -5.51 -2.06
C THR A 91 -2.29 -5.10 -3.47
N GLY A 92 -2.78 -6.03 -4.28
CA GLY A 92 -3.34 -5.74 -5.60
C GLY A 92 -4.48 -4.71 -5.54
N LYS A 93 -5.42 -4.87 -4.59
CA LYS A 93 -6.48 -3.87 -4.35
C LYS A 93 -5.93 -2.51 -3.93
N LEU A 94 -4.91 -2.49 -3.08
CA LEU A 94 -4.28 -1.25 -2.65
C LEU A 94 -3.60 -0.53 -3.82
N LEU A 95 -2.89 -1.27 -4.68
CA LEU A 95 -2.26 -0.74 -5.89
C LEU A 95 -3.30 -0.14 -6.86
N GLY A 96 -4.47 -0.73 -6.98
CA GLY A 96 -5.58 -0.17 -7.77
C GLY A 96 -6.16 1.14 -7.20
N LEU A 97 -5.93 1.44 -5.93
CA LEU A 97 -6.42 2.66 -5.27
C LEU A 97 -5.40 3.81 -5.27
N VAL A 98 -4.10 3.47 -5.25
CA VAL A 98 -3.01 4.44 -5.12
C VAL A 98 -2.38 4.66 -6.49
N SER A 99 -2.62 5.82 -7.10
CA SER A 99 -2.03 6.14 -8.39
C SER A 99 -0.51 6.39 -8.26
N GLU A 100 0.21 6.10 -9.34
CA GLU A 100 1.62 6.47 -9.48
C GLU A 100 1.83 7.97 -9.23
N ARG A 101 0.91 8.80 -9.71
CA ARG A 101 0.92 10.25 -9.51
C ARG A 101 0.94 10.66 -8.05
N PHE A 102 0.22 9.97 -7.19
CA PHE A 102 0.23 10.24 -5.75
C PHE A 102 1.61 9.96 -5.14
N LEU A 103 2.24 8.85 -5.52
CA LEU A 103 3.57 8.49 -5.05
C LEU A 103 4.64 9.46 -5.58
N GLU A 104 4.53 9.88 -6.84
CA GLU A 104 5.39 10.90 -7.44
C GLU A 104 5.25 12.25 -6.72
N ASP A 105 4.02 12.68 -6.44
CA ASP A 105 3.75 13.91 -5.68
C ASP A 105 4.36 13.83 -4.27
N LEU A 106 4.28 12.70 -3.58
CA LEU A 106 4.94 12.51 -2.28
C LEU A 106 6.44 12.69 -2.40
N ARG A 107 7.07 12.06 -3.39
CA ARG A 107 8.52 12.11 -3.60
C ARG A 107 8.99 13.51 -3.91
N ILE A 108 8.28 14.26 -4.75
CA ILE A 108 8.72 15.58 -5.26
C ILE A 108 8.35 16.70 -4.28
N HIS A 109 7.14 16.68 -3.72
CA HIS A 109 6.59 17.84 -3.00
C HIS A 109 6.62 17.68 -1.48
N THR A 110 6.81 16.46 -0.96
CA THR A 110 6.89 16.18 0.48
C THR A 110 7.99 15.15 0.78
N PRO A 111 9.28 15.47 0.54
CA PRO A 111 10.38 14.50 0.65
C PRO A 111 10.51 13.87 2.03
N ASP A 112 10.27 14.62 3.11
CA ASP A 112 10.30 14.08 4.49
C ASP A 112 9.21 13.02 4.71
N LEU A 113 8.02 13.25 4.14
CA LEU A 113 6.92 12.29 4.20
C LEU A 113 7.20 11.06 3.34
N TRP A 114 7.84 11.25 2.18
CA TRP A 114 8.31 10.16 1.33
C TRP A 114 9.33 9.28 2.06
N GLU A 115 10.32 9.87 2.73
CA GLU A 115 11.29 9.12 3.54
C GLU A 115 10.61 8.34 4.67
N SER A 116 9.63 8.96 5.35
CA SER A 116 8.85 8.29 6.39
C SER A 116 8.08 7.10 5.84
N TYR A 117 7.44 7.26 4.67
CA TYR A 117 6.75 6.18 3.96
C TYR A 117 7.72 5.03 3.62
N GLN A 118 8.92 5.34 3.11
CA GLN A 118 9.92 4.34 2.76
C GLN A 118 10.44 3.58 3.99
N ARG A 119 10.68 4.27 5.11
CA ARG A 119 11.06 3.64 6.38
C ARG A 119 9.98 2.67 6.87
N GLU A 120 8.71 3.07 6.80
CA GLU A 120 7.59 2.24 7.21
C GLU A 120 7.41 1.02 6.28
N ARG A 121 7.59 1.19 4.96
CA ARG A 121 7.63 0.10 3.99
C ARG A 121 8.74 -0.90 4.34
N GLN A 122 9.95 -0.43 4.62
CA GLN A 122 11.08 -1.27 5.01
C GLN A 122 10.80 -2.04 6.31
N ARG A 123 10.17 -1.39 7.29
CA ARG A 123 9.77 -2.03 8.53
C ARG A 123 8.75 -3.17 8.29
N ARG A 124 7.76 -2.96 7.42
CA ARG A 124 6.80 -4.00 7.03
C ARG A 124 7.48 -5.22 6.42
N ILE A 125 8.47 -4.99 5.55
CA ILE A 125 9.26 -6.05 4.94
C ILE A 125 9.91 -6.91 6.02
N GLN A 126 10.63 -6.31 6.94
CA GLN A 126 11.33 -7.02 8.00
C GLN A 126 10.40 -7.68 9.02
N THR A 127 9.22 -7.12 9.25
CA THR A 127 8.30 -7.61 10.28
C THR A 127 7.36 -8.69 9.75
N TYR A 128 6.73 -8.48 8.59
CA TYR A 128 5.65 -9.34 8.11
C TYR A 128 6.08 -10.29 7.00
N TYR A 129 6.79 -9.80 5.99
CA TYR A 129 7.20 -10.65 4.86
C TYR A 129 8.26 -11.66 5.30
N ARG A 130 9.22 -11.26 6.12
CA ARG A 130 10.19 -12.21 6.70
C ARG A 130 9.50 -13.37 7.42
N ARG A 131 8.56 -13.06 8.32
CA ARG A 131 7.82 -14.08 9.08
C ARG A 131 6.99 -15.00 8.19
N LEU A 132 6.35 -14.43 7.16
CA LEU A 132 5.59 -15.20 6.18
C LEU A 132 6.48 -16.20 5.44
N PHE A 133 7.59 -15.74 4.87
CA PHE A 133 8.51 -16.61 4.12
C PHE A 133 9.24 -17.62 5.02
N GLU A 134 9.59 -17.27 6.25
CA GLU A 134 10.08 -18.21 7.25
C GLU A 134 9.05 -19.32 7.56
N GLN A 135 7.76 -19.02 7.54
CA GLN A 135 6.70 -20.02 7.64
C GLN A 135 6.72 -20.95 6.42
N GLY A 136 6.81 -20.39 5.20
CA GLY A 136 6.87 -21.19 3.97
C GLY A 136 8.06 -22.15 3.94
N ILE A 137 9.24 -21.72 4.44
CA ILE A 137 10.41 -22.59 4.60
C ILE A 137 10.12 -23.72 5.61
N ARG A 138 9.56 -23.38 6.78
CA ARG A 138 9.22 -24.40 7.80
C ARG A 138 8.19 -25.42 7.33
N GLU A 139 7.27 -25.02 6.45
CA GLU A 139 6.26 -25.90 5.84
C GLU A 139 6.83 -26.71 4.66
N GLY A 140 8.09 -26.47 4.26
CA GLY A 140 8.73 -27.13 3.12
C GLY A 140 8.23 -26.67 1.75
N LEU A 141 7.50 -25.56 1.71
CA LEU A 141 6.93 -24.99 0.48
C LEU A 141 7.91 -24.04 -0.23
N ILE A 142 8.77 -23.39 0.53
CA ILE A 142 9.81 -22.51 0.01
C ILE A 142 11.17 -23.17 0.22
N ARG A 143 12.00 -23.11 -0.81
CA ARG A 143 13.37 -23.63 -0.78
C ARG A 143 14.22 -22.87 0.26
N ASP A 144 15.10 -23.59 0.94
CA ASP A 144 15.97 -23.08 2.00
C ASP A 144 17.46 -22.96 1.59
N ASP A 145 17.78 -23.35 0.35
CA ASP A 145 19.12 -23.25 -0.24
C ASP A 145 19.45 -21.86 -0.79
N ILE A 146 18.47 -20.94 -0.81
CA ILE A 146 18.66 -19.53 -1.19
C ILE A 146 18.45 -18.66 0.06
N ASP A 147 19.31 -17.64 0.18
CA ASP A 147 19.20 -16.66 1.27
C ASP A 147 17.80 -16.02 1.30
N LEU A 148 17.13 -16.11 2.45
CA LEU A 148 15.76 -15.61 2.65
C LEU A 148 15.62 -14.12 2.33
N GLN A 149 16.65 -13.32 2.64
CA GLN A 149 16.63 -11.89 2.34
C GLN A 149 16.60 -11.65 0.82
N LEU A 150 17.30 -12.49 0.06
CA LEU A 150 17.30 -12.43 -1.40
C LEU A 150 15.95 -12.80 -1.99
N ILE A 151 15.30 -13.86 -1.46
CA ILE A 151 13.94 -14.27 -1.85
C ILE A 151 12.96 -13.12 -1.61
N ILE A 152 12.99 -12.51 -0.42
CA ILE A 152 12.11 -11.38 -0.07
C ILE A 152 12.36 -10.18 -0.98
N LEU A 153 13.61 -9.81 -1.23
CA LEU A 153 13.95 -8.71 -2.11
C LEU A 153 13.49 -8.95 -3.56
N ALA A 154 13.68 -10.17 -4.07
CA ALA A 154 13.21 -10.53 -5.42
C ALA A 154 11.69 -10.42 -5.52
N TYR A 155 10.94 -10.96 -4.55
CA TYR A 155 9.48 -10.82 -4.49
C TYR A 155 9.04 -9.36 -4.50
N LEU A 156 9.64 -8.53 -3.66
CA LEU A 156 9.27 -7.13 -3.56
C LEU A 156 9.61 -6.33 -4.82
N GLN A 157 10.75 -6.60 -5.46
CA GLN A 157 11.12 -5.94 -6.72
C GLN A 157 10.19 -6.36 -7.86
N LEU A 158 9.84 -7.64 -7.96
CA LEU A 158 8.88 -8.12 -8.95
C LEU A 158 7.49 -7.48 -8.75
N THR A 159 7.04 -7.37 -7.51
CA THR A 159 5.76 -6.74 -7.21
C THR A 159 5.78 -5.21 -7.37
N GLU A 160 6.93 -4.55 -7.22
CA GLU A 160 7.09 -3.11 -7.46
C GLU A 160 7.02 -2.78 -8.95
N LEU A 161 7.47 -3.68 -9.83
CA LEU A 161 7.32 -3.52 -11.28
C LEU A 161 5.85 -3.35 -11.70
N THR A 162 4.90 -3.94 -10.97
CA THR A 162 3.46 -3.79 -11.28
C THR A 162 2.94 -2.37 -11.11
N VAL A 163 3.69 -1.50 -10.41
CA VAL A 163 3.28 -0.13 -10.09
C VAL A 163 3.98 0.90 -10.98
N GLN A 164 5.11 0.55 -11.60
CA GLN A 164 6.06 1.55 -12.14
C GLN A 164 6.25 1.51 -13.66
N THR A 165 5.57 0.63 -14.40
CA THR A 165 5.83 0.52 -15.83
C THR A 165 4.63 0.83 -16.70
N ASP A 166 4.77 1.88 -17.53
CA ASP A 166 3.82 2.19 -18.62
C ASP A 166 3.57 0.97 -19.52
N GLU A 167 4.56 0.09 -19.66
CA GLU A 167 4.49 -1.16 -20.44
C GLU A 167 3.40 -2.12 -19.92
N LEU A 168 3.15 -2.16 -18.61
CA LEU A 168 2.09 -2.99 -18.04
C LEU A 168 0.70 -2.38 -18.26
N SER A 169 0.60 -1.07 -18.47
CA SER A 169 -0.66 -0.40 -18.77
C SER A 169 -1.21 -0.76 -20.16
N GLU A 170 -0.36 -1.26 -21.05
CA GLU A 170 -0.75 -1.74 -22.39
C GLU A 170 -1.31 -3.18 -22.37
N LEU A 171 -1.13 -3.91 -21.26
CA LEU A 171 -1.66 -5.26 -21.12
C LEU A 171 -3.17 -5.25 -20.84
N PRO A 172 -3.94 -6.24 -21.32
CA PRO A 172 -5.38 -6.33 -21.10
C PRO A 172 -5.74 -6.84 -19.70
N TYR A 173 -4.93 -6.51 -18.68
CA TYR A 173 -5.09 -6.97 -17.30
C TYR A 173 -5.24 -5.78 -16.35
N SER A 174 -6.02 -5.96 -15.30
CA SER A 174 -6.03 -5.04 -14.17
C SER A 174 -4.72 -5.14 -13.36
N GLY A 175 -4.36 -4.11 -12.61
CA GLY A 175 -3.20 -4.15 -11.73
C GLY A 175 -3.25 -5.31 -10.72
N GLU A 176 -4.45 -5.69 -10.25
CA GLU A 176 -4.67 -6.86 -9.37
C GLU A 176 -4.29 -8.16 -10.09
N GLU A 177 -4.76 -8.36 -11.34
CA GLU A 177 -4.44 -9.55 -12.14
C GLU A 177 -2.94 -9.64 -12.46
N VAL A 178 -2.31 -8.52 -12.84
CA VAL A 178 -0.85 -8.48 -13.07
C VAL A 178 -0.09 -8.87 -11.81
N TYR A 179 -0.49 -8.35 -10.65
CA TYR A 179 0.13 -8.68 -9.38
C TYR A 179 -0.02 -10.17 -9.02
N GLU A 180 -1.20 -10.76 -9.25
CA GLU A 180 -1.44 -12.19 -9.06
C GLU A 180 -0.56 -13.05 -9.99
N HIS A 181 -0.47 -12.72 -11.28
CA HIS A 181 0.38 -13.43 -12.23
C HIS A 181 1.86 -13.37 -11.86
N ILE A 182 2.37 -12.19 -11.49
CA ILE A 182 3.76 -12.03 -11.05
C ILE A 182 4.04 -12.83 -9.77
N THR A 183 3.11 -12.83 -8.83
CA THR A 183 3.25 -13.63 -7.60
C THR A 183 3.29 -15.13 -7.92
N THR A 184 2.45 -15.60 -8.84
CA THR A 184 2.45 -17.00 -9.29
C THR A 184 3.78 -17.38 -9.95
N LEU A 185 4.27 -16.57 -10.88
CA LEU A 185 5.56 -16.79 -11.53
C LEU A 185 6.72 -16.82 -10.53
N PHE A 186 6.70 -15.93 -9.54
CA PHE A 186 7.70 -15.95 -8.48
C PHE A 186 7.64 -17.22 -7.65
N LEU A 187 6.45 -17.66 -7.27
CA LEU A 187 6.27 -18.88 -6.47
C LEU A 187 6.74 -20.12 -7.22
N GLU A 188 6.37 -20.29 -8.48
CA GLU A 188 6.83 -21.42 -9.31
C GLU A 188 8.37 -21.50 -9.40
N GLY A 189 9.05 -20.35 -9.36
CA GLY A 189 10.52 -20.28 -9.32
C GLY A 189 11.14 -20.49 -7.95
N THR A 190 10.37 -20.37 -6.86
CA THR A 190 10.86 -20.46 -5.47
C THR A 190 10.35 -21.70 -4.71
N LEU A 191 9.44 -22.47 -5.31
CA LEU A 191 8.99 -23.73 -4.72
C LEU A 191 10.14 -24.73 -4.63
N SER A 192 10.13 -25.53 -3.56
CA SER A 192 11.03 -26.68 -3.46
C SER A 192 10.67 -27.70 -4.55
N ALA A 193 11.68 -28.23 -5.25
CA ALA A 193 11.49 -29.35 -6.14
C ALA A 193 10.98 -30.53 -5.30
N GLY A 194 9.73 -30.98 -5.57
CA GLY A 194 9.10 -32.10 -4.88
C GLY A 194 9.80 -33.42 -5.17
#